data_c8c8812a7751b341f50dce84546522ab
#
_entry.id   c8c8812a7751b341f50dce84546522ab
#
_cell.length_a   1.000
_cell.length_b   1.000
_cell.length_c   1.000
_cell.angle_alpha   90.00
_cell.angle_beta   90.00
_cell.angle_gamma   90.00
#
_symmetry.space_group_name_H-M   'P 1'
#
loop_
_entity.id
_entity.type
_entity.pdbx_description
1 polymer ?
#
loop_
_entity_poly.entity_id
_entity_poly.type
_entity_poly.pdbx_seq_one_letter_code
_entity_poly.pdbx_strand_id
1 'polypeptide(L)'
;MTTILDRLERYYDTVPRVGGARAEDFGPLTLFVQEGTGWQYYARPALGGAPDATAADVERVLARQRELKVPESFEWVAETSPSLRAAVEAAGLQVHAHPLMVLDPGAVRLPAHPEVRLLGADDPLLTAAVSVPALAFASPGTAVGAAGPAELAAKTAEPSAEEGRARVSGKLASGTTAMAAAVRDGVVLCAGQYNPVGDVAEVVGVGTLPSARRQGLALGVTAALVADALARGARTVFLSAGDEDVARIYARAGFRRVATALIAEAA
;
A
#
# COMPACT_ATOMS: atom_id res chain seq x y z
N MET A 1 -5.05 3.09 27.17
CA MET A 1 -5.85 2.85 25.96
C MET A 1 -4.89 2.85 24.77
N THR A 2 -4.95 1.88 23.90
CA THR A 2 -4.13 1.82 22.68
C THR A 2 -4.57 2.94 21.72
N THR A 3 -3.66 3.82 21.32
CA THR A 3 -3.96 4.91 20.39
C THR A 3 -4.16 4.36 18.96
N ILE A 4 -4.68 5.19 18.05
CA ILE A 4 -4.79 4.80 16.63
C ILE A 4 -3.39 4.57 16.03
N LEU A 5 -2.40 5.38 16.39
CA LEU A 5 -1.04 5.21 15.88
C LEU A 5 -0.39 3.92 16.40
N ASP A 6 -0.56 3.56 17.69
CA ASP A 6 -0.09 2.27 18.22
C ASP A 6 -0.69 1.07 17.46
N ARG A 7 -1.95 1.20 17.01
CA ARG A 7 -2.62 0.16 16.23
C ARG A 7 -2.02 0.06 14.83
N LEU A 8 -1.76 1.19 14.17
CA LEU A 8 -1.16 1.21 12.84
C LEU A 8 0.30 0.72 12.87
N GLU A 9 1.08 1.11 13.90
CA GLU A 9 2.45 0.62 14.08
C GLU A 9 2.50 -0.91 14.23
N ARG A 10 1.60 -1.49 15.03
CA ARG A 10 1.48 -2.95 15.14
C ARG A 10 1.08 -3.60 13.83
N TYR A 11 0.18 -2.97 13.08
CA TYR A 11 -0.20 -3.45 11.77
C TYR A 11 1.01 -3.51 10.83
N TYR A 12 1.76 -2.42 10.71
CA TYR A 12 2.94 -2.33 9.85
C TYR A 12 4.07 -3.29 10.26
N ASP A 13 4.22 -3.59 11.55
CA ASP A 13 5.18 -4.62 12.00
C ASP A 13 4.68 -6.04 11.71
N THR A 14 3.37 -6.26 11.72
CA THR A 14 2.78 -7.60 11.55
C THR A 14 2.65 -8.00 10.09
N VAL A 15 2.31 -7.06 9.18
CA VAL A 15 2.10 -7.34 7.74
C VAL A 15 3.28 -8.08 7.11
N PRO A 16 4.54 -7.65 7.25
CA PRO A 16 5.67 -8.39 6.68
C PRO A 16 5.79 -9.81 7.24
N ARG A 17 5.57 -9.98 8.55
CA ARG A 17 5.68 -11.29 9.24
C ARG A 17 4.63 -12.28 8.73
N VAL A 18 3.37 -11.87 8.60
CA VAL A 18 2.32 -12.73 8.03
C VAL A 18 2.50 -12.92 6.53
N GLY A 19 3.20 -12.00 5.86
CA GLY A 19 3.61 -12.11 4.47
C GLY A 19 4.79 -13.06 4.23
N GLY A 20 5.36 -13.66 5.30
CA GLY A 20 6.46 -14.61 5.23
C GLY A 20 7.85 -13.96 5.26
N ALA A 21 7.96 -12.68 5.58
CA ALA A 21 9.25 -12.03 5.73
C ALA A 21 9.91 -12.41 7.06
N ARG A 22 11.22 -12.63 7.01
CA ARG A 22 12.05 -12.78 8.20
C ARG A 22 12.40 -11.40 8.75
N ALA A 23 12.27 -11.23 10.06
CA ALA A 23 12.67 -10.00 10.74
C ALA A 23 14.10 -10.12 11.27
N GLU A 24 14.96 -9.17 10.93
CA GLU A 24 16.31 -9.00 11.49
C GLU A 24 16.31 -7.81 12.45
N ASP A 25 16.85 -8.02 13.66
CA ASP A 25 16.94 -7.00 14.72
C ASP A 25 18.21 -6.17 14.56
N PHE A 26 18.07 -4.86 14.49
CA PHE A 26 19.14 -3.86 14.46
C PHE A 26 19.08 -2.90 15.66
N GLY A 27 18.48 -3.33 16.76
CA GLY A 27 18.27 -2.51 17.96
C GLY A 27 17.10 -1.56 17.78
N PRO A 28 17.30 -0.25 17.47
CA PRO A 28 16.19 0.66 17.27
C PRO A 28 15.40 0.42 15.96
N LEU A 29 15.91 -0.43 15.07
CA LEU A 29 15.34 -0.72 13.75
C LEU A 29 15.09 -2.21 13.57
N THR A 30 14.08 -2.56 12.81
CA THR A 30 13.80 -3.91 12.31
C THR A 30 13.85 -3.91 10.80
N LEU A 31 14.66 -4.78 10.19
CA LEU A 31 14.68 -5.03 8.76
C LEU A 31 13.83 -6.26 8.44
N PHE A 32 12.86 -6.11 7.54
CA PHE A 32 12.06 -7.21 7.03
C PHE A 32 12.61 -7.70 5.69
N VAL A 33 13.02 -8.95 5.65
CA VAL A 33 13.63 -9.59 4.48
C VAL A 33 12.67 -10.63 3.93
N GLN A 34 12.17 -10.42 2.72
CA GLN A 34 11.36 -11.41 2.02
C GLN A 34 12.24 -12.52 1.49
N GLU A 35 11.94 -13.75 1.86
CA GLU A 35 12.59 -14.95 1.32
C GLU A 35 11.80 -15.46 0.11
N GLY A 36 12.48 -15.64 -1.02
CA GLY A 36 11.87 -16.11 -2.26
C GLY A 36 11.15 -15.00 -3.06
N THR A 37 10.15 -15.41 -3.85
CA THR A 37 9.38 -14.51 -4.72
C THR A 37 8.26 -13.83 -3.94
N GLY A 38 8.44 -12.60 -3.52
CA GLY A 38 7.44 -11.84 -2.77
C GLY A 38 7.61 -10.33 -2.96
N TRP A 39 6.77 -9.59 -2.26
CA TRP A 39 6.97 -8.16 -2.13
C TRP A 39 8.21 -7.91 -1.27
N GLN A 40 9.16 -7.11 -1.76
CA GLN A 40 10.30 -6.70 -0.96
C GLN A 40 9.82 -5.71 0.10
N TYR A 41 10.14 -6.03 1.34
CA TYR A 41 9.80 -5.17 2.48
C TYR A 41 10.95 -4.21 2.79
N TYR A 42 10.75 -3.41 3.76
CA TYR A 42 11.54 -2.26 4.19
C TYR A 42 12.09 -2.46 5.61
N ALA A 43 12.95 -1.55 6.02
CA ALA A 43 13.27 -1.39 7.43
C ALA A 43 12.34 -0.36 8.08
N ARG A 44 12.12 -0.50 9.39
CA ARG A 44 11.27 0.39 10.16
C ARG A 44 11.73 0.49 11.63
N PRO A 45 11.24 1.46 12.40
CA PRO A 45 11.43 1.47 13.85
C PRO A 45 10.97 0.18 14.50
N ALA A 46 11.77 -0.34 15.42
CA ALA A 46 11.41 -1.53 16.20
C ALA A 46 10.19 -1.25 17.07
N LEU A 47 9.24 -2.18 17.04
CA LEU A 47 8.00 -2.05 17.80
C LEU A 47 8.29 -2.15 19.32
N GLY A 48 7.70 -1.27 20.12
CA GLY A 48 7.79 -1.36 21.59
C GLY A 48 8.61 -0.26 22.28
N GLY A 49 8.88 0.85 21.61
CA GLY A 49 9.54 2.01 22.20
C GLY A 49 11.06 1.88 22.29
N ALA A 50 11.65 1.42 21.20
CA ALA A 50 13.09 1.42 21.03
C ALA A 50 13.67 2.85 21.16
N PRO A 51 14.96 3.00 21.54
CA PRO A 51 15.62 4.30 21.53
C PRO A 51 15.64 4.89 20.12
N ASP A 52 15.82 6.20 20.03
CA ASP A 52 15.92 6.91 18.75
C ASP A 52 17.05 6.31 17.90
N ALA A 53 16.72 6.03 16.63
CA ALA A 53 17.69 5.53 15.67
C ALA A 53 18.65 6.65 15.24
N THR A 54 19.93 6.35 15.20
CA THR A 54 21.01 7.23 14.73
C THR A 54 21.31 6.97 13.25
N ALA A 55 22.06 7.88 12.61
CA ALA A 55 22.57 7.65 11.26
C ALA A 55 23.44 6.37 11.17
N ALA A 56 24.20 6.04 12.23
CA ALA A 56 24.98 4.80 12.27
C ALA A 56 24.09 3.54 12.32
N ASP A 57 22.91 3.61 12.94
CA ASP A 57 21.94 2.51 12.93
C ASP A 57 21.35 2.31 11.53
N VAL A 58 21.01 3.41 10.86
CA VAL A 58 20.52 3.42 9.47
C VAL A 58 21.58 2.81 8.54
N GLU A 59 22.84 3.24 8.64
CA GLU A 59 23.95 2.72 7.82
C GLU A 59 24.16 1.21 7.99
N ARG A 60 24.00 0.67 9.21
CA ARG A 60 24.08 -0.78 9.43
C ARG A 60 22.98 -1.53 8.69
N VAL A 61 21.76 -0.99 8.67
CA VAL A 61 20.65 -1.57 7.93
C VAL A 61 20.88 -1.49 6.42
N LEU A 62 21.32 -0.34 5.92
CA LEU A 62 21.67 -0.16 4.50
C LEU A 62 22.76 -1.13 4.03
N ALA A 63 23.82 -1.29 4.84
CA ALA A 63 24.88 -2.27 4.56
C ALA A 63 24.29 -3.69 4.42
N ARG A 64 23.35 -4.06 5.29
CA ARG A 64 22.69 -5.36 5.23
C ARG A 64 21.78 -5.50 4.01
N GLN A 65 21.02 -4.46 3.65
CA GLN A 65 20.18 -4.44 2.43
C GLN A 65 21.05 -4.62 1.18
N ARG A 66 22.19 -3.93 1.09
CA ARG A 66 23.18 -4.08 -0.01
C ARG A 66 23.74 -5.50 -0.09
N GLU A 67 24.12 -6.08 1.05
CA GLU A 67 24.60 -7.46 1.13
C GLU A 67 23.56 -8.46 0.60
N LEU A 68 22.29 -8.26 0.98
CA LEU A 68 21.19 -9.10 0.55
C LEU A 68 20.71 -8.78 -0.88
N LYS A 69 21.20 -7.71 -1.49
CA LYS A 69 20.76 -7.21 -2.81
C LYS A 69 19.25 -6.93 -2.86
N VAL A 70 18.71 -6.43 -1.76
CA VAL A 70 17.32 -5.94 -1.67
C VAL A 70 17.30 -4.42 -1.73
N PRO A 71 16.13 -3.80 -2.05
CA PRO A 71 16.02 -2.34 -2.09
C PRO A 71 16.44 -1.68 -0.77
N GLU A 72 17.19 -0.58 -0.87
CA GLU A 72 17.53 0.27 0.26
C GLU A 72 16.32 1.15 0.59
N SER A 73 15.47 0.69 1.49
CA SER A 73 14.20 1.35 1.79
C SER A 73 13.82 1.30 3.27
N PHE A 74 13.14 2.37 3.72
CA PHE A 74 12.57 2.50 5.06
C PHE A 74 11.14 3.01 4.96
N GLU A 75 10.26 2.52 5.83
CA GLU A 75 8.91 3.02 5.98
C GLU A 75 8.57 3.19 7.46
N TRP A 76 8.01 4.36 7.81
CA TRP A 76 7.61 4.63 9.21
C TRP A 76 6.54 5.73 9.29
N VAL A 77 5.98 5.92 10.49
CA VAL A 77 5.09 7.03 10.79
C VAL A 77 5.90 8.16 11.44
N ALA A 78 5.83 9.35 10.88
CA ALA A 78 6.65 10.50 11.31
C ALA A 78 6.40 10.86 12.79
N GLU A 79 5.15 10.81 13.23
CA GLU A 79 4.74 11.24 14.56
C GLU A 79 5.14 10.24 15.66
N THR A 80 5.40 8.98 15.33
CA THR A 80 5.85 7.95 16.28
C THR A 80 7.38 7.83 16.34
N SER A 81 8.08 8.27 15.30
CA SER A 81 9.55 8.21 15.21
C SER A 81 10.10 9.48 14.53
N PRO A 82 9.94 10.65 15.16
CA PRO A 82 10.24 11.94 14.52
C PRO A 82 11.73 12.15 14.24
N SER A 83 12.63 11.54 15.01
CA SER A 83 14.08 11.65 14.83
C SER A 83 14.63 10.85 13.65
N LEU A 84 13.92 9.79 13.21
CA LEU A 84 14.41 8.88 12.17
C LEU A 84 14.61 9.58 10.82
N ARG A 85 13.78 10.58 10.49
CA ARG A 85 13.89 11.31 9.23
C ARG A 85 15.30 11.91 9.04
N ALA A 86 15.79 12.62 10.04
CA ALA A 86 17.12 13.23 9.97
C ALA A 86 18.24 12.19 9.83
N ALA A 87 18.11 11.04 10.51
CA ALA A 87 19.07 9.95 10.42
C ALA A 87 19.11 9.30 9.03
N VAL A 88 17.95 9.12 8.41
CA VAL A 88 17.79 8.53 7.07
C VAL A 88 18.29 9.49 5.98
N GLU A 89 17.95 10.79 6.07
CA GLU A 89 18.43 11.82 5.14
C GLU A 89 19.96 12.00 5.24
N ALA A 90 20.52 11.92 6.46
CA ALA A 90 21.97 11.97 6.68
C ALA A 90 22.69 10.76 6.06
N ALA A 91 22.04 9.61 5.94
CA ALA A 91 22.54 8.43 5.24
C ALA A 91 22.36 8.48 3.71
N GLY A 92 21.85 9.58 3.15
CA GLY A 92 21.75 9.85 1.71
C GLY A 92 20.49 9.36 1.02
N LEU A 93 19.46 8.92 1.78
CA LEU A 93 18.19 8.52 1.19
C LEU A 93 17.25 9.71 0.97
N GLN A 94 16.38 9.62 -0.03
CA GLN A 94 15.30 10.57 -0.26
C GLN A 94 14.06 10.15 0.54
N VAL A 95 13.46 11.11 1.26
CA VAL A 95 12.28 10.86 2.09
C VAL A 95 11.03 11.51 1.48
N HIS A 96 10.06 10.68 1.16
CA HIS A 96 8.76 11.08 0.65
C HIS A 96 7.70 10.99 1.76
N ALA A 97 6.84 12.02 1.82
CA ALA A 97 5.80 12.13 2.85
C ALA A 97 4.42 11.91 2.23
N HIS A 98 3.64 11.03 2.86
CA HIS A 98 2.31 10.63 2.41
C HIS A 98 1.29 10.84 3.53
N PRO A 99 0.13 11.50 3.27
CA PRO A 99 -0.94 11.62 4.24
C PRO A 99 -1.45 10.25 4.70
N LEU A 100 -1.27 9.91 5.96
CA LEU A 100 -1.79 8.69 6.57
C LEU A 100 -3.21 8.93 7.07
N MET A 101 -4.19 8.21 6.52
CA MET A 101 -5.61 8.50 6.71
C MET A 101 -6.35 7.28 7.22
N VAL A 102 -7.25 7.50 8.17
CA VAL A 102 -8.12 6.45 8.74
C VAL A 102 -9.57 6.79 8.42
N LEU A 103 -10.34 5.78 8.06
CA LEU A 103 -11.78 5.90 7.85
C LEU A 103 -12.46 6.23 9.18
N ASP A 104 -13.25 7.28 9.19
CA ASP A 104 -14.17 7.58 10.29
C ASP A 104 -15.49 6.83 10.04
N PRO A 105 -15.83 5.83 10.88
CA PRO A 105 -17.05 5.05 10.69
C PRO A 105 -18.33 5.88 10.69
N GLY A 106 -18.33 7.02 11.39
CA GLY A 106 -19.47 7.96 11.45
C GLY A 106 -19.60 8.85 10.22
N ALA A 107 -18.56 8.96 9.41
CA ALA A 107 -18.50 9.85 8.25
C ALA A 107 -18.44 9.11 6.90
N VAL A 108 -18.63 7.79 6.88
CA VAL A 108 -18.56 6.98 5.65
C VAL A 108 -19.52 7.53 4.58
N ARG A 109 -18.94 7.96 3.47
CA ARG A 109 -19.64 8.49 2.28
C ARG A 109 -19.06 7.86 1.01
N LEU A 110 -19.08 6.54 0.98
CA LEU A 110 -18.52 5.76 -0.11
C LEU A 110 -19.66 5.25 -1.01
N PRO A 111 -19.92 5.91 -2.15
CA PRO A 111 -20.96 5.48 -3.06
C PRO A 111 -20.54 4.18 -3.77
N ALA A 112 -21.44 3.22 -3.85
CA ALA A 112 -21.26 2.07 -4.73
C ALA A 112 -21.18 2.56 -6.18
N HIS A 113 -20.31 1.92 -6.96
CA HIS A 113 -20.17 2.22 -8.38
C HIS A 113 -20.61 1.01 -9.21
N PRO A 114 -21.49 1.16 -10.22
CA PRO A 114 -22.08 0.02 -10.94
C PRO A 114 -21.05 -0.83 -11.70
N GLU A 115 -19.93 -0.26 -12.09
CA GLU A 115 -18.86 -0.96 -12.79
C GLU A 115 -17.86 -1.66 -11.84
N VAL A 116 -18.01 -1.51 -10.52
CA VAL A 116 -17.06 -2.05 -9.54
C VAL A 116 -17.55 -3.36 -8.96
N ARG A 117 -16.65 -4.34 -8.91
CA ARG A 117 -16.86 -5.62 -8.24
C ARG A 117 -15.61 -6.13 -7.55
N LEU A 118 -15.77 -7.01 -6.58
CA LEU A 118 -14.68 -7.80 -6.01
C LEU A 118 -14.21 -8.85 -7.02
N LEU A 119 -12.91 -9.16 -6.98
CA LEU A 119 -12.30 -10.20 -7.80
C LEU A 119 -11.96 -11.43 -6.94
N GLY A 120 -12.23 -12.61 -7.48
CA GLY A 120 -11.80 -13.87 -6.91
C GLY A 120 -10.39 -14.29 -7.35
N ALA A 121 -9.87 -15.34 -6.76
CA ALA A 121 -8.54 -15.88 -7.08
C ALA A 121 -8.39 -16.36 -8.54
N ASP A 122 -9.48 -16.87 -9.11
CA ASP A 122 -9.51 -17.39 -10.49
C ASP A 122 -10.16 -16.42 -11.49
N ASP A 123 -10.33 -15.16 -11.09
CA ASP A 123 -10.97 -14.18 -11.97
C ASP A 123 -10.12 -13.95 -13.24
N PRO A 124 -10.72 -14.06 -14.44
CA PRO A 124 -9.99 -13.90 -15.70
C PRO A 124 -9.38 -12.51 -15.89
N LEU A 125 -9.88 -11.50 -15.17
CA LEU A 125 -9.36 -10.13 -15.23
C LEU A 125 -8.26 -9.85 -14.19
N LEU A 126 -7.86 -10.86 -13.40
CA LEU A 126 -6.91 -10.65 -12.31
C LEU A 126 -5.55 -10.15 -12.81
N THR A 127 -5.04 -10.67 -13.94
CA THR A 127 -3.79 -10.18 -14.54
C THR A 127 -3.87 -8.70 -14.90
N ALA A 128 -4.98 -8.28 -15.51
CA ALA A 128 -5.20 -6.86 -15.82
C ALA A 128 -5.30 -6.01 -14.54
N ALA A 129 -6.04 -6.49 -13.54
CA ALA A 129 -6.23 -5.77 -12.29
C ALA A 129 -4.92 -5.55 -11.52
N VAL A 130 -4.01 -6.52 -11.47
CA VAL A 130 -2.70 -6.38 -10.83
C VAL A 130 -1.73 -5.50 -11.65
N SER A 131 -1.99 -5.30 -12.94
CA SER A 131 -1.15 -4.48 -13.82
C SER A 131 -1.55 -3.00 -13.83
N VAL A 132 -2.81 -2.66 -13.55
CA VAL A 132 -3.31 -1.27 -13.55
C VAL A 132 -2.51 -0.33 -12.64
N PRO A 133 -2.17 -0.70 -11.38
CA PRO A 133 -1.42 0.20 -10.50
C PRO A 133 -0.07 0.62 -11.08
N ALA A 134 0.63 -0.26 -11.79
CA ALA A 134 1.93 0.07 -12.40
C ALA A 134 1.80 1.22 -13.41
N LEU A 135 0.78 1.20 -14.28
CA LEU A 135 0.50 2.27 -15.24
C LEU A 135 0.00 3.55 -14.56
N ALA A 136 -0.82 3.39 -13.52
CA ALA A 136 -1.35 4.54 -12.78
C ALA A 136 -0.24 5.30 -12.05
N PHE A 137 0.69 4.60 -11.40
CA PHE A 137 1.79 5.19 -10.61
C PHE A 137 2.93 5.70 -11.49
N ALA A 138 3.14 5.14 -12.67
CA ALA A 138 4.07 5.68 -13.66
C ALA A 138 3.64 7.07 -14.19
N SER A 139 2.38 7.46 -13.96
CA SER A 139 1.83 8.77 -14.31
C SER A 139 1.23 9.40 -13.05
N PRO A 140 2.03 9.98 -12.14
CA PRO A 140 1.54 10.50 -10.86
C PRO A 140 0.52 11.64 -11.03
N GLY A 141 -0.26 11.87 -9.97
CA GLY A 141 -1.30 12.91 -9.94
C GLY A 141 -2.67 12.42 -10.42
N THR A 142 -3.62 13.37 -10.51
CA THR A 142 -5.04 13.09 -10.77
C THR A 142 -5.53 13.53 -12.15
N ALA A 143 -4.66 14.14 -12.96
CA ALA A 143 -5.00 14.57 -14.32
C ALA A 143 -5.25 13.37 -15.26
N VAL A 144 -6.13 13.58 -16.24
CA VAL A 144 -6.32 12.61 -17.32
C VAL A 144 -5.04 12.56 -18.16
N GLY A 145 -4.59 11.35 -18.48
CA GLY A 145 -3.39 11.09 -19.28
C GLY A 145 -3.67 10.14 -20.44
N ALA A 146 -2.65 9.82 -21.22
CA ALA A 146 -2.79 9.05 -22.43
C ALA A 146 -2.90 7.54 -22.18
N ALA A 147 -2.14 6.98 -21.21
CA ALA A 147 -2.09 5.55 -20.98
C ALA A 147 -3.46 4.96 -20.64
N GLY A 148 -3.87 3.97 -21.40
CA GLY A 148 -5.20 3.39 -21.37
C GLY A 148 -5.22 1.89 -21.65
N PRO A 149 -6.30 1.38 -22.27
CA PRO A 149 -6.47 -0.06 -22.51
C PRO A 149 -5.36 -0.70 -23.36
N ALA A 150 -4.79 0.03 -24.31
CA ALA A 150 -3.71 -0.49 -25.17
C ALA A 150 -2.43 -0.73 -24.36
N GLU A 151 -2.04 0.23 -23.52
CA GLU A 151 -0.88 0.11 -22.63
C GLU A 151 -1.11 -0.98 -21.58
N LEU A 152 -2.36 -1.13 -21.09
CA LEU A 152 -2.72 -2.21 -20.19
C LEU A 152 -2.56 -3.58 -20.86
N ALA A 153 -3.02 -3.72 -22.12
CA ALA A 153 -2.86 -4.96 -22.87
C ALA A 153 -1.38 -5.31 -23.06
N ALA A 154 -0.54 -4.32 -23.38
CA ALA A 154 0.90 -4.51 -23.48
C ALA A 154 1.51 -4.93 -22.12
N LYS A 155 1.11 -4.27 -21.02
CA LYS A 155 1.60 -4.58 -19.67
C LYS A 155 1.20 -5.98 -19.21
N THR A 156 0.00 -6.44 -19.53
CA THR A 156 -0.48 -7.79 -19.18
C THR A 156 0.23 -8.90 -19.95
N ALA A 157 0.86 -8.59 -21.08
CA ALA A 157 1.65 -9.54 -21.86
C ALA A 157 3.08 -9.74 -21.31
N GLU A 158 3.53 -8.93 -20.37
CA GLU A 158 4.84 -9.09 -19.73
C GLU A 158 4.86 -10.32 -18.80
N PRO A 159 5.97 -11.08 -18.73
CA PRO A 159 6.09 -12.21 -17.80
C PRO A 159 5.83 -11.84 -16.34
N SER A 160 6.26 -10.65 -15.93
CA SER A 160 6.04 -10.12 -14.57
C SER A 160 4.58 -9.95 -14.19
N ALA A 161 3.68 -9.79 -15.16
CA ALA A 161 2.25 -9.69 -14.92
C ALA A 161 1.65 -11.04 -14.47
N GLU A 162 2.09 -12.16 -15.05
CA GLU A 162 1.65 -13.48 -14.64
C GLU A 162 2.21 -13.87 -13.26
N GLU A 163 3.45 -13.51 -12.95
CA GLU A 163 4.00 -13.68 -11.62
C GLU A 163 3.20 -12.88 -10.57
N GLY A 164 2.86 -11.63 -10.91
CA GLY A 164 1.99 -10.78 -10.10
C GLY A 164 0.62 -11.39 -9.88
N ARG A 165 -0.01 -11.93 -10.93
CA ARG A 165 -1.29 -12.63 -10.87
C ARG A 165 -1.22 -13.84 -9.94
N ALA A 166 -0.24 -14.71 -10.13
CA ALA A 166 -0.09 -15.93 -9.32
C ALA A 166 0.06 -15.60 -7.83
N ARG A 167 0.89 -14.58 -7.51
CA ARG A 167 1.08 -14.13 -6.12
C ARG A 167 -0.22 -13.58 -5.51
N VAL A 168 -0.95 -12.73 -6.24
CA VAL A 168 -2.21 -12.14 -5.74
C VAL A 168 -3.30 -13.19 -5.66
N SER A 169 -3.41 -14.11 -6.63
CA SER A 169 -4.33 -15.25 -6.59
C SER A 169 -4.15 -16.08 -5.32
N GLY A 170 -2.90 -16.44 -4.96
CA GLY A 170 -2.62 -17.15 -3.71
C GLY A 170 -3.05 -16.38 -2.45
N LYS A 171 -2.83 -15.06 -2.43
CA LYS A 171 -3.26 -14.21 -1.32
C LYS A 171 -4.79 -14.06 -1.24
N LEU A 172 -5.49 -13.99 -2.37
CA LEU A 172 -6.96 -13.99 -2.43
C LEU A 172 -7.53 -15.32 -1.91
N ALA A 173 -6.97 -16.45 -2.34
CA ALA A 173 -7.38 -17.78 -1.90
C ALA A 173 -7.17 -18.00 -0.39
N SER A 174 -6.08 -17.46 0.17
CA SER A 174 -5.80 -17.53 1.62
C SER A 174 -6.52 -16.46 2.45
N GLY A 175 -7.19 -15.49 1.83
CA GLY A 175 -7.87 -14.39 2.51
C GLY A 175 -6.92 -13.33 3.11
N THR A 176 -5.63 -13.36 2.76
CA THR A 176 -4.63 -12.37 3.22
C THR A 176 -4.63 -11.09 2.38
N THR A 177 -5.44 -11.03 1.34
CA THR A 177 -5.81 -9.81 0.60
C THR A 177 -7.22 -9.95 0.05
N ALA A 178 -7.84 -8.82 -0.28
CA ALA A 178 -9.01 -8.76 -1.15
C ALA A 178 -8.77 -7.70 -2.22
N MET A 179 -9.32 -7.90 -3.41
CA MET A 179 -9.13 -7.02 -4.55
C MET A 179 -10.48 -6.61 -5.15
N ALA A 180 -10.59 -5.37 -5.59
CA ALA A 180 -11.72 -4.86 -6.35
C ALA A 180 -11.25 -4.18 -7.63
N ALA A 181 -12.08 -4.22 -8.66
CA ALA A 181 -11.81 -3.54 -9.92
C ALA A 181 -13.07 -2.89 -10.48
N ALA A 182 -12.88 -1.76 -11.16
CA ALA A 182 -13.87 -1.17 -12.05
C ALA A 182 -13.66 -1.74 -13.45
N VAL A 183 -14.72 -2.35 -14.00
CA VAL A 183 -14.67 -3.05 -15.29
C VAL A 183 -15.75 -2.48 -16.21
N ARG A 184 -15.35 -2.07 -17.39
CA ARG A 184 -16.25 -1.60 -18.47
C ARG A 184 -15.93 -2.35 -19.75
N ASP A 185 -16.94 -2.95 -20.37
CA ASP A 185 -16.79 -3.70 -21.63
C ASP A 185 -15.66 -4.75 -21.59
N GLY A 186 -15.49 -5.43 -20.44
CA GLY A 186 -14.44 -6.42 -20.22
C GLY A 186 -13.04 -5.84 -19.95
N VAL A 187 -12.88 -4.52 -19.90
CA VAL A 187 -11.60 -3.86 -19.64
C VAL A 187 -11.54 -3.35 -18.19
N VAL A 188 -10.45 -3.64 -17.50
CA VAL A 188 -10.17 -3.10 -16.15
C VAL A 188 -9.67 -1.67 -16.29
N LEU A 189 -10.38 -0.72 -15.72
CA LEU A 189 -10.06 0.72 -15.76
C LEU A 189 -9.43 1.22 -14.46
N CYS A 190 -9.79 0.61 -13.34
CA CYS A 190 -9.27 0.92 -12.02
C CYS A 190 -9.20 -0.36 -11.21
N ALA A 191 -8.20 -0.52 -10.39
CA ALA A 191 -8.08 -1.63 -9.45
C ALA A 191 -7.44 -1.19 -8.15
N GLY A 192 -7.64 -1.97 -7.09
CA GLY A 192 -7.01 -1.78 -5.79
C GLY A 192 -7.24 -2.99 -4.92
N GLN A 193 -6.54 -3.04 -3.79
CA GLN A 193 -6.66 -4.13 -2.84
C GLN A 193 -6.64 -3.62 -1.40
N TYR A 194 -7.01 -4.45 -0.46
CA TYR A 194 -6.68 -4.25 0.95
C TYR A 194 -6.03 -5.49 1.54
N ASN A 195 -5.20 -5.28 2.55
CA ASN A 195 -4.53 -6.35 3.30
C ASN A 195 -5.07 -6.34 4.74
N PRO A 196 -5.76 -7.40 5.20
CA PRO A 196 -6.25 -7.48 6.58
C PRO A 196 -5.19 -8.07 7.51
N VAL A 197 -5.07 -7.51 8.71
CA VAL A 197 -4.35 -8.09 9.85
C VAL A 197 -5.20 -7.89 11.11
N GLY A 198 -5.72 -8.98 11.65
CA GLY A 198 -6.67 -8.92 12.76
C GLY A 198 -7.92 -8.09 12.40
N ASP A 199 -8.17 -7.05 13.17
CA ASP A 199 -9.29 -6.11 12.94
C ASP A 199 -8.89 -4.80 12.24
N VAL A 200 -7.71 -4.79 11.61
CA VAL A 200 -7.17 -3.65 10.85
C VAL A 200 -7.00 -4.03 9.39
N ALA A 201 -7.38 -3.16 8.47
CA ALA A 201 -7.22 -3.35 7.03
C ALA A 201 -6.61 -2.10 6.37
N GLU A 202 -5.55 -2.27 5.61
CA GLU A 202 -4.95 -1.21 4.81
C GLU A 202 -5.39 -1.31 3.36
N VAL A 203 -6.01 -0.26 2.84
CA VAL A 203 -6.31 -0.14 1.41
C VAL A 203 -5.06 0.35 0.70
N VAL A 204 -4.58 -0.43 -0.26
CA VAL A 204 -3.33 -0.19 -0.98
C VAL A 204 -3.49 -0.37 -2.48
N GLY A 205 -2.59 0.24 -3.24
CA GLY A 205 -2.48 0.01 -4.68
C GLY A 205 -3.70 0.45 -5.49
N VAL A 206 -4.51 1.40 -4.98
CA VAL A 206 -5.64 1.92 -5.76
C VAL A 206 -5.12 2.77 -6.91
N GLY A 207 -5.23 2.26 -8.12
CA GLY A 207 -4.80 2.92 -9.34
C GLY A 207 -5.90 2.97 -10.38
N THR A 208 -5.99 4.09 -11.10
CA THR A 208 -6.88 4.26 -12.26
C THR A 208 -6.04 4.49 -13.50
N LEU A 209 -6.33 3.78 -14.59
CA LEU A 209 -5.68 4.06 -15.88
C LEU A 209 -5.75 5.57 -16.17
N PRO A 210 -4.64 6.20 -16.56
CA PRO A 210 -4.60 7.64 -16.80
C PRO A 210 -5.73 8.15 -17.70
N SER A 211 -6.08 7.43 -18.76
CA SER A 211 -7.18 7.79 -19.69
C SER A 211 -8.58 7.68 -19.06
N ALA A 212 -8.74 6.91 -17.98
CA ALA A 212 -10.02 6.71 -17.30
C ALA A 212 -10.17 7.49 -16.00
N ARG A 213 -9.27 8.44 -15.71
CA ARG A 213 -9.33 9.28 -14.51
C ARG A 213 -10.51 10.23 -14.53
N ARG A 214 -10.85 10.79 -13.36
CA ARG A 214 -11.92 11.79 -13.14
C ARG A 214 -13.34 11.25 -13.35
N GLN A 215 -13.54 9.92 -13.31
CA GLN A 215 -14.83 9.26 -13.47
C GLN A 215 -15.34 8.63 -12.15
N GLY A 216 -14.72 8.91 -11.00
CA GLY A 216 -15.13 8.37 -9.70
C GLY A 216 -14.71 6.92 -9.44
N LEU A 217 -14.01 6.26 -10.38
CA LEU A 217 -13.67 4.83 -10.30
C LEU A 217 -12.84 4.46 -9.06
N ALA A 218 -11.84 5.28 -8.70
CA ALA A 218 -11.00 5.03 -7.53
C ALA A 218 -11.83 5.05 -6.23
N LEU A 219 -12.78 6.00 -6.10
CA LEU A 219 -13.70 6.05 -4.95
C LEU A 219 -14.62 4.83 -4.93
N GLY A 220 -15.15 4.41 -6.09
CA GLY A 220 -15.97 3.21 -6.20
C GLY A 220 -15.20 1.94 -5.80
N VAL A 221 -13.96 1.77 -6.28
CA VAL A 221 -13.08 0.65 -5.89
C VAL A 221 -12.81 0.69 -4.38
N THR A 222 -12.44 1.85 -3.84
CA THR A 222 -12.24 2.01 -2.40
C THR A 222 -13.51 1.69 -1.61
N ALA A 223 -14.68 2.11 -2.08
CA ALA A 223 -15.96 1.80 -1.45
C ALA A 223 -16.22 0.28 -1.34
N ALA A 224 -15.98 -0.44 -2.42
CA ALA A 224 -16.14 -1.90 -2.43
C ALA A 224 -15.15 -2.60 -1.47
N LEU A 225 -13.90 -2.16 -1.47
CA LEU A 225 -12.86 -2.69 -0.57
C LEU A 225 -13.19 -2.42 0.90
N VAL A 226 -13.61 -1.20 1.23
CA VAL A 226 -14.02 -0.82 2.60
C VAL A 226 -15.23 -1.63 3.05
N ALA A 227 -16.25 -1.75 2.20
CA ALA A 227 -17.45 -2.51 2.52
C ALA A 227 -17.14 -3.98 2.82
N ASP A 228 -16.29 -4.62 2.00
CA ASP A 228 -15.85 -6.00 2.21
C ASP A 228 -15.00 -6.13 3.48
N ALA A 229 -14.05 -5.22 3.73
CA ALA A 229 -13.23 -5.22 4.93
C ALA A 229 -14.07 -5.13 6.21
N LEU A 230 -15.04 -4.21 6.26
CA LEU A 230 -15.95 -4.05 7.38
C LEU A 230 -16.85 -5.28 7.57
N ALA A 231 -17.37 -5.84 6.47
CA ALA A 231 -18.19 -7.06 6.51
C ALA A 231 -17.42 -8.27 7.04
N ARG A 232 -16.10 -8.32 6.81
CA ARG A 232 -15.20 -9.35 7.37
C ARG A 232 -14.68 -9.02 8.79
N GLY A 233 -15.17 -7.96 9.42
CA GLY A 233 -14.89 -7.65 10.82
C GLY A 233 -13.77 -6.64 11.05
N ALA A 234 -13.25 -5.98 10.03
CA ALA A 234 -12.32 -4.88 10.23
C ALA A 234 -13.01 -3.75 11.04
N ARG A 235 -12.31 -3.23 12.05
CA ARG A 235 -12.74 -2.09 12.86
C ARG A 235 -11.97 -0.82 12.54
N THR A 236 -10.81 -0.98 11.92
CA THR A 236 -9.96 0.12 11.44
C THR A 236 -9.64 -0.14 9.98
N VAL A 237 -10.06 0.76 9.11
CA VAL A 237 -9.67 0.77 7.71
C VAL A 237 -8.87 2.04 7.48
N PHE A 238 -7.71 1.93 6.87
CA PHE A 238 -6.80 3.04 6.65
C PHE A 238 -6.10 2.95 5.30
N LEU A 239 -5.45 4.02 4.91
CA LEU A 239 -4.63 4.12 3.70
C LEU A 239 -3.55 5.19 3.85
N SER A 240 -2.52 5.09 3.03
CA SER A 240 -1.56 6.15 2.77
C SER A 240 -1.88 6.77 1.41
N ALA A 241 -2.18 8.07 1.36
CA ALA A 241 -2.49 8.78 0.12
C ALA A 241 -1.21 9.19 -0.60
N GLY A 242 -1.18 9.09 -1.93
CA GLY A 242 0.01 9.42 -2.72
C GLY A 242 0.49 10.87 -2.55
N ASP A 243 -0.45 11.81 -2.42
CA ASP A 243 -0.20 13.22 -2.23
C ASP A 243 -1.42 13.93 -1.59
N GLU A 244 -1.34 15.24 -1.38
CA GLU A 244 -2.42 16.04 -0.79
C GLU A 244 -3.66 16.13 -1.70
N ASP A 245 -3.51 16.06 -3.02
CA ASP A 245 -4.66 16.03 -3.94
C ASP A 245 -5.43 14.72 -3.84
N VAL A 246 -4.73 13.62 -3.74
CA VAL A 246 -5.30 12.29 -3.51
C VAL A 246 -5.93 12.22 -2.12
N ALA A 247 -5.28 12.78 -1.09
CA ALA A 247 -5.85 12.84 0.27
C ALA A 247 -7.19 13.58 0.31
N ARG A 248 -7.34 14.69 -0.45
CA ARG A 248 -8.62 15.41 -0.57
C ARG A 248 -9.73 14.55 -1.19
N ILE A 249 -9.40 13.62 -2.07
CA ILE A 249 -10.38 12.68 -2.63
C ILE A 249 -10.87 11.74 -1.53
N TYR A 250 -9.95 11.14 -0.76
CA TYR A 250 -10.31 10.23 0.34
C TYR A 250 -11.01 10.92 1.51
N ALA A 251 -10.69 12.20 1.78
CA ALA A 251 -11.40 12.99 2.79
C ALA A 251 -12.91 13.12 2.48
N ARG A 252 -13.28 13.24 1.20
CA ARG A 252 -14.71 13.25 0.78
C ARG A 252 -15.39 11.91 1.00
N ALA A 253 -14.62 10.82 1.04
CA ALA A 253 -15.09 9.47 1.28
C ALA A 253 -15.27 9.15 2.78
N GLY A 254 -14.85 10.05 3.67
CA GLY A 254 -14.92 9.88 5.11
C GLY A 254 -13.61 9.47 5.76
N PHE A 255 -12.50 9.47 5.03
CA PHE A 255 -11.18 9.31 5.64
C PHE A 255 -10.69 10.63 6.24
N ARG A 256 -10.10 10.57 7.42
CA ARG A 256 -9.44 11.72 8.05
C ARG A 256 -7.95 11.45 8.21
N ARG A 257 -7.12 12.46 8.01
CA ARG A 257 -5.69 12.40 8.29
C ARG A 257 -5.46 12.18 9.78
N VAL A 258 -4.58 11.26 10.13
CA VAL A 258 -4.19 10.96 11.50
C VAL A 258 -2.69 11.16 11.72
N ALA A 259 -1.89 11.02 10.67
CA ALA A 259 -0.44 11.11 10.71
C ALA A 259 0.15 11.27 9.31
N THR A 260 1.46 11.12 9.22
CA THR A 260 2.25 11.14 8.00
C THR A 260 3.04 9.84 7.88
N ALA A 261 2.77 9.04 6.85
CA ALA A 261 3.64 7.93 6.48
C ALA A 261 4.85 8.47 5.73
N LEU A 262 6.04 8.04 6.10
CA LEU A 262 7.29 8.39 5.45
C LEU A 262 7.87 7.14 4.78
N ILE A 263 8.26 7.31 3.52
CA ILE A 263 8.95 6.29 2.72
C ILE A 263 10.30 6.87 2.32
N ALA A 264 11.36 6.13 2.55
CA ALA A 264 12.70 6.53 2.13
C ALA A 264 13.29 5.48 1.20
N GLU A 265 13.90 5.95 0.13
CA GLU A 265 14.48 5.13 -0.92
C GLU A 265 15.82 5.73 -1.39
N ALA A 266 16.67 4.90 -1.99
CA ALA A 266 17.87 5.39 -2.68
C ALA A 266 17.48 6.33 -3.83
N ALA A 267 18.29 7.38 -4.06
CA ALA A 267 18.07 8.40 -5.08
C ALA A 267 18.19 7.84 -6.52
#